data_69de6c3adf56cceecc3e398a9ee40140
#
_entry.id   69de6c3adf56cceecc3e398a9ee40140
#
_cell.length_a   1.000
_cell.length_b   1.000
_cell.length_c   1.000
_cell.angle_alpha   90.00
_cell.angle_beta   90.00
_cell.angle_gamma   90.00
#
_symmetry.space_group_name_H-M   'P 1'
#
loop_
_entity.id
_entity.type
_entity.pdbx_description
1 polymer ?
#
loop_
_entity_poly.entity_id
_entity_poly.type
_entity_poly.pdbx_seq_one_letter_code
_entity_poly.pdbx_strand_id
1 'polypeptide(L)'
;MIPRSTFCALLLLGACSQEHASSPATAVEVAVATAPHLPIAIDSTRIAHLLDLGSGIYSGAMPSGPQAFAELAALGIKTIVNVDSARPAVELAAAAGLVYVHIPFGYDGIPSEAALAFERVIRESARPIYFHCHHGKHRGPAAAALALRAATGCGAEAAKAVMTAAGTSEDYKGLWRDVAAWEPAAKGTLLPELMSIAKVADFPASMAKIDRIWDNLKLIRAAQWQTPADHPDLSLQQETLILSQQLHDSASMLAAELQEDREFEHRLEEATELADTLHQASRAGNAELLETHYLDLAASCKNCHRDYRNE
;
A
#
# COMPACT_ATOMS: atom_id res chain seq x y z
N MET A 1 -65.73 77.01 18.04
CA MET A 1 -65.17 76.81 16.71
C MET A 1 -63.65 76.67 16.84
N ILE A 2 -63.09 75.48 16.70
CA ILE A 2 -61.73 75.15 17.03
C ILE A 2 -61.01 74.91 15.70
N PRO A 3 -59.83 75.45 15.43
CA PRO A 3 -59.02 75.02 14.31
C PRO A 3 -58.05 73.92 14.75
N ARG A 4 -58.00 72.87 13.95
CA ARG A 4 -57.12 71.75 14.07
C ARG A 4 -55.69 72.10 13.59
N SER A 5 -54.71 71.90 14.42
CA SER A 5 -53.30 71.97 14.04
C SER A 5 -52.82 70.61 13.49
N THR A 6 -52.27 70.64 12.29
CA THR A 6 -51.70 69.46 11.61
C THR A 6 -50.25 69.32 11.96
N PHE A 7 -49.87 68.21 12.65
CA PHE A 7 -48.51 67.86 12.91
C PHE A 7 -47.97 66.97 11.76
N CYS A 8 -46.96 67.46 11.11
CA CYS A 8 -46.24 66.72 10.07
C CYS A 8 -45.14 65.89 10.74
N ALA A 9 -45.28 64.58 10.72
CA ALA A 9 -44.27 63.66 11.22
C ALA A 9 -43.30 63.31 10.09
N LEU A 10 -42.07 63.68 10.25
CA LEU A 10 -40.94 63.30 9.36
C LEU A 10 -40.52 61.90 9.69
N LEU A 11 -40.74 60.89 8.83
CA LEU A 11 -40.23 59.55 8.90
C LEU A 11 -38.79 59.55 8.36
N LEU A 12 -37.82 59.40 9.23
CA LEU A 12 -36.42 59.04 8.89
C LEU A 12 -36.35 57.57 8.63
N LEU A 13 -36.19 57.17 7.37
CA LEU A 13 -35.82 55.83 6.95
C LEU A 13 -34.31 55.61 7.23
N GLY A 14 -33.99 54.95 8.31
CA GLY A 14 -32.67 54.43 8.59
C GLY A 14 -32.41 53.22 7.69
N ALA A 15 -31.54 53.37 6.70
CA ALA A 15 -31.01 52.25 5.94
C ALA A 15 -30.03 51.45 6.82
N CYS A 16 -30.43 50.25 7.24
CA CYS A 16 -29.58 49.30 7.90
C CYS A 16 -28.70 48.60 6.86
N SER A 17 -27.47 49.09 6.67
CA SER A 17 -26.46 48.36 5.88
C SER A 17 -26.03 47.15 6.67
N GLN A 18 -26.48 45.97 6.26
CA GLN A 18 -25.87 44.69 6.73
C GLN A 18 -24.51 44.57 6.08
N GLU A 19 -23.44 44.83 6.85
CA GLU A 19 -22.10 44.38 6.53
C GLU A 19 -22.09 42.86 6.62
N HIS A 20 -22.00 42.22 5.47
CA HIS A 20 -21.62 40.81 5.39
C HIS A 20 -20.16 40.70 5.87
N ALA A 21 -19.99 40.26 7.11
CA ALA A 21 -18.69 39.81 7.60
C ALA A 21 -18.32 38.53 6.81
N SER A 22 -17.51 38.68 5.78
CA SER A 22 -16.79 37.59 5.13
C SER A 22 -15.85 37.01 6.17
N SER A 23 -16.18 35.80 6.67
CA SER A 23 -15.28 34.98 7.47
C SER A 23 -13.99 34.79 6.67
N PRO A 24 -12.82 35.03 7.23
CA PRO A 24 -11.58 34.72 6.53
C PRO A 24 -11.53 33.21 6.34
N ALA A 25 -11.46 32.76 5.10
CA ALA A 25 -11.10 31.38 4.77
C ALA A 25 -9.76 31.11 5.48
N THR A 26 -9.80 30.18 6.43
CA THR A 26 -8.60 29.70 7.12
C THR A 26 -7.65 29.21 6.05
N ALA A 27 -6.59 29.97 5.81
CA ALA A 27 -5.49 29.51 4.98
C ALA A 27 -4.99 28.21 5.61
N VAL A 28 -5.13 27.12 4.90
CA VAL A 28 -4.46 25.87 5.27
C VAL A 28 -2.97 26.20 5.24
N GLU A 29 -2.38 26.27 6.41
CA GLU A 29 -0.96 26.46 6.57
C GLU A 29 -0.27 25.27 5.88
N VAL A 30 0.21 25.53 4.67
CA VAL A 30 1.02 24.56 3.92
C VAL A 30 2.27 24.40 4.75
N ALA A 31 2.35 23.30 5.49
CA ALA A 31 3.55 22.94 6.23
C ALA A 31 4.72 23.04 5.25
N VAL A 32 5.68 23.89 5.59
CA VAL A 32 6.91 24.10 4.82
C VAL A 32 7.51 22.72 4.57
N ALA A 33 7.54 22.30 3.32
CA ALA A 33 8.16 21.05 2.93
C ALA A 33 9.64 21.12 3.34
N THR A 34 9.96 20.46 4.46
CA THR A 34 11.37 20.27 4.84
C THR A 34 12.06 19.55 3.68
N ALA A 35 13.27 19.96 3.34
CA ALA A 35 14.02 19.33 2.25
C ALA A 35 14.07 17.80 2.44
N PRO A 36 14.05 17.00 1.36
CA PRO A 36 14.19 15.57 1.47
C PRO A 36 15.48 15.24 2.22
N HIS A 37 15.36 14.51 3.32
CA HIS A 37 16.49 13.99 4.05
C HIS A 37 16.60 12.47 3.80
N LEU A 38 17.72 11.87 4.17
CA LEU A 38 17.85 10.42 4.16
C LEU A 38 16.79 9.81 5.10
N PRO A 39 16.23 8.66 4.75
CA PRO A 39 15.23 7.98 5.59
C PRO A 39 15.77 7.77 7.02
N ILE A 40 14.98 8.14 8.01
CA ILE A 40 15.30 8.00 9.42
C ILE A 40 14.40 6.94 10.03
N ALA A 41 15.00 5.89 10.61
CA ALA A 41 14.25 4.88 11.33
C ALA A 41 13.69 5.46 12.64
N ILE A 42 12.42 5.15 12.91
CA ILE A 42 11.74 5.52 14.15
C ILE A 42 11.54 4.25 14.96
N ASP A 43 12.00 4.25 16.21
CA ASP A 43 11.75 3.16 17.12
C ASP A 43 10.26 3.08 17.48
N SER A 44 9.66 1.94 17.17
CA SER A 44 8.29 1.62 17.51
C SER A 44 8.17 0.14 17.90
N THR A 45 7.45 -0.13 18.98
CA THR A 45 7.13 -1.51 19.41
C THR A 45 5.86 -2.05 18.74
N ARG A 46 5.13 -1.21 17.99
CA ARG A 46 3.83 -1.53 17.38
C ARG A 46 3.84 -1.50 15.87
N ILE A 47 4.76 -0.75 15.28
CA ILE A 47 4.86 -0.58 13.83
C ILE A 47 6.28 -0.93 13.42
N ALA A 48 6.45 -2.11 12.84
CA ALA A 48 7.75 -2.53 12.33
C ALA A 48 8.18 -1.68 11.12
N HIS A 49 9.49 -1.50 10.95
CA HIS A 49 10.11 -0.80 9.81
C HIS A 49 9.57 0.62 9.59
N LEU A 50 9.24 1.32 10.69
CA LEU A 50 8.75 2.69 10.62
C LEU A 50 9.87 3.65 10.24
N LEU A 51 9.67 4.39 9.15
CA LEU A 51 10.61 5.34 8.58
C LEU A 51 9.96 6.72 8.42
N ASP A 52 10.67 7.76 8.79
CA ASP A 52 10.41 9.14 8.38
C ASP A 52 11.26 9.45 7.14
N LEU A 53 10.60 9.84 6.06
CA LEU A 53 11.23 10.12 4.75
C LEU A 53 11.39 11.64 4.50
N GLY A 54 10.98 12.45 5.44
CA GLY A 54 10.86 13.89 5.26
C GLY A 54 9.61 14.30 4.48
N SER A 55 9.41 15.60 4.34
CA SER A 55 8.28 16.18 3.59
C SER A 55 6.90 15.72 4.04
N GLY A 56 6.79 15.22 5.30
CA GLY A 56 5.55 14.67 5.84
C GLY A 56 5.14 13.33 5.21
N ILE A 57 6.11 12.52 4.81
CA ILE A 57 5.90 11.19 4.26
C ILE A 57 6.57 10.15 5.16
N TYR A 58 5.84 9.11 5.50
CA TYR A 58 6.26 8.01 6.36
C TYR A 58 6.00 6.67 5.67
N SER A 59 6.75 5.65 6.04
CA SER A 59 6.52 4.28 5.59
C SER A 59 6.75 3.28 6.71
N GLY A 60 6.06 2.13 6.68
CA GLY A 60 6.24 1.06 7.64
C GLY A 60 5.30 -0.12 7.42
N ALA A 61 5.16 -0.98 8.43
CA ALA A 61 4.28 -2.14 8.42
C ALA A 61 2.81 -1.76 8.66
N MET A 62 1.91 -2.70 8.38
CA MET A 62 0.49 -2.56 8.64
C MET A 62 0.23 -2.29 10.13
N PRO A 63 -0.46 -1.18 10.48
CA PRO A 63 -0.81 -0.92 11.87
C PRO A 63 -1.84 -1.93 12.36
N SER A 64 -1.61 -2.53 13.53
CA SER A 64 -2.49 -3.52 14.14
C SER A 64 -3.01 -3.06 15.50
N GLY A 65 -4.33 -3.11 15.65
CA GLY A 65 -5.02 -2.73 16.88
C GLY A 65 -5.05 -1.21 17.17
N PRO A 66 -5.92 -0.74 18.06
CA PRO A 66 -6.16 0.69 18.30
C PRO A 66 -4.91 1.48 18.70
N GLN A 67 -3.97 0.83 19.40
CA GLN A 67 -2.76 1.47 19.92
C GLN A 67 -1.79 1.86 18.79
N ALA A 68 -1.70 1.07 17.70
CA ALA A 68 -0.86 1.41 16.55
C ALA A 68 -1.43 2.63 15.80
N PHE A 69 -2.75 2.71 15.65
CA PHE A 69 -3.40 3.90 15.06
C PHE A 69 -3.24 5.15 15.94
N ALA A 70 -3.32 5.00 17.26
CA ALA A 70 -3.06 6.10 18.19
C ALA A 70 -1.60 6.58 18.11
N GLU A 71 -0.63 5.69 17.93
CA GLU A 71 0.78 6.03 17.72
C GLU A 71 0.98 6.82 16.41
N LEU A 72 0.37 6.40 15.29
CA LEU A 72 0.39 7.16 14.05
C LEU A 72 -0.24 8.56 14.22
N ALA A 73 -1.36 8.66 14.93
CA ALA A 73 -1.99 9.95 15.22
C ALA A 73 -1.08 10.84 16.08
N ALA A 74 -0.37 10.28 17.05
CA ALA A 74 0.60 11.00 17.90
C ALA A 74 1.81 11.50 17.12
N LEU A 75 2.23 10.80 16.05
CA LEU A 75 3.23 11.27 15.07
C LEU A 75 2.69 12.37 14.16
N GLY A 76 1.43 12.76 14.32
CA GLY A 76 0.77 13.80 13.52
C GLY A 76 0.22 13.32 12.19
N ILE A 77 0.31 12.02 11.86
CA ILE A 77 -0.23 11.45 10.61
C ILE A 77 -1.70 11.86 10.44
N LYS A 78 -2.10 12.14 9.22
CA LYS A 78 -3.49 12.48 8.84
C LYS A 78 -4.08 11.47 7.87
N THR A 79 -3.26 10.97 6.95
CA THR A 79 -3.69 10.01 5.92
C THR A 79 -2.84 8.75 5.99
N ILE A 80 -3.49 7.59 5.92
CA ILE A 80 -2.86 6.28 5.78
C ILE A 80 -3.13 5.76 4.39
N VAL A 81 -2.10 5.25 3.71
CA VAL A 81 -2.20 4.62 2.38
C VAL A 81 -1.82 3.16 2.50
N ASN A 82 -2.79 2.28 2.34
CA ASN A 82 -2.57 0.83 2.24
C ASN A 82 -2.34 0.43 0.79
N VAL A 83 -1.27 -0.30 0.52
CA VAL A 83 -0.91 -0.77 -0.83
C VAL A 83 -0.88 -2.29 -0.97
N ASP A 84 -1.30 -3.04 0.04
CA ASP A 84 -1.50 -4.49 -0.10
C ASP A 84 -2.97 -4.86 -0.31
N SER A 85 -3.25 -6.16 -0.46
CA SER A 85 -4.59 -6.65 -0.73
C SER A 85 -5.49 -6.72 0.51
N ALA A 86 -4.92 -6.59 1.71
CA ALA A 86 -5.70 -6.68 2.94
C ALA A 86 -6.68 -5.50 3.06
N ARG A 87 -7.91 -5.82 3.45
CA ARG A 87 -8.93 -4.79 3.71
C ARG A 87 -8.44 -3.80 4.78
N PRO A 88 -8.41 -2.50 4.50
CA PRO A 88 -8.01 -1.49 5.47
C PRO A 88 -8.92 -1.49 6.72
N ALA A 89 -8.33 -1.29 7.89
CA ALA A 89 -9.05 -1.11 9.16
C ALA A 89 -9.58 0.34 9.28
N VAL A 90 -10.50 0.71 8.38
CA VAL A 90 -11.01 2.08 8.23
C VAL A 90 -11.64 2.59 9.51
N GLU A 91 -12.36 1.73 10.23
CA GLU A 91 -13.04 2.07 11.48
C GLU A 91 -12.04 2.42 12.61
N LEU A 92 -10.92 1.68 12.70
CA LEU A 92 -9.86 1.98 13.68
C LEU A 92 -9.12 3.26 13.33
N ALA A 93 -8.87 3.51 12.06
CA ALA A 93 -8.25 4.75 11.60
C ALA A 93 -9.17 5.96 11.91
N ALA A 94 -10.45 5.86 11.57
CA ALA A 94 -11.43 6.92 11.85
C ALA A 94 -11.55 7.22 13.35
N ALA A 95 -11.54 6.19 14.21
CA ALA A 95 -11.56 6.36 15.65
C ALA A 95 -10.32 7.11 16.19
N ALA A 96 -9.19 7.03 15.47
CA ALA A 96 -7.97 7.78 15.78
C ALA A 96 -7.87 9.14 15.04
N GLY A 97 -8.91 9.53 14.30
CA GLY A 97 -8.94 10.77 13.52
C GLY A 97 -8.09 10.74 12.24
N LEU A 98 -7.85 9.56 11.70
CA LEU A 98 -7.05 9.32 10.49
C LEU A 98 -7.96 8.95 9.31
N VAL A 99 -7.53 9.32 8.09
CA VAL A 99 -8.22 8.95 6.84
C VAL A 99 -7.47 7.79 6.18
N TYR A 100 -8.19 6.79 5.69
CA TYR A 100 -7.61 5.69 4.94
C TYR A 100 -7.80 5.84 3.44
N VAL A 101 -6.76 5.53 2.68
CA VAL A 101 -6.77 5.37 1.22
C VAL A 101 -6.21 3.99 0.88
N HIS A 102 -6.86 3.26 -0.03
CA HIS A 102 -6.48 1.91 -0.44
C HIS A 102 -6.13 1.86 -1.92
N ILE A 103 -4.86 1.57 -2.23
CA ILE A 103 -4.30 1.51 -3.60
C ILE A 103 -3.53 0.19 -3.75
N PRO A 104 -4.22 -0.96 -3.81
CA PRO A 104 -3.57 -2.27 -3.81
C PRO A 104 -2.87 -2.56 -5.13
N PHE A 105 -1.66 -3.12 -5.05
CA PHE A 105 -0.92 -3.64 -6.20
C PHE A 105 -0.02 -4.82 -5.82
N GLY A 106 0.40 -5.61 -6.82
CA GLY A 106 1.22 -6.81 -6.64
C GLY A 106 2.71 -6.52 -6.52
N TYR A 107 3.52 -7.57 -6.63
CA TYR A 107 4.98 -7.50 -6.48
C TYR A 107 5.73 -7.38 -7.80
N ASP A 108 5.05 -7.56 -8.94
CA ASP A 108 5.64 -7.54 -10.29
C ASP A 108 6.09 -6.14 -10.74
N GLY A 109 5.64 -5.12 -10.02
CA GLY A 109 5.90 -3.70 -10.29
C GLY A 109 4.74 -2.82 -9.85
N ILE A 110 4.85 -1.52 -10.13
CA ILE A 110 3.85 -0.51 -9.77
C ILE A 110 3.03 -0.18 -11.03
N PRO A 111 1.75 -0.57 -11.11
CA PRO A 111 0.89 -0.20 -12.24
C PRO A 111 0.80 1.32 -12.42
N SER A 112 0.69 1.77 -13.67
CA SER A 112 0.59 3.22 -13.97
C SER A 112 -0.59 3.89 -13.26
N GLU A 113 -1.72 3.19 -13.12
CA GLU A 113 -2.88 3.68 -12.38
C GLU A 113 -2.56 3.91 -10.89
N ALA A 114 -1.84 2.98 -10.24
CA ALA A 114 -1.40 3.14 -8.86
C ALA A 114 -0.41 4.30 -8.71
N ALA A 115 0.53 4.46 -9.65
CA ALA A 115 1.47 5.58 -9.66
C ALA A 115 0.76 6.94 -9.78
N LEU A 116 -0.26 7.04 -10.66
CA LEU A 116 -1.12 8.22 -10.76
C LEU A 116 -1.94 8.47 -9.48
N ALA A 117 -2.42 7.41 -8.84
CA ALA A 117 -3.13 7.52 -7.56
C ALA A 117 -2.22 8.05 -6.45
N PHE A 118 -0.93 7.67 -6.40
CA PHE A 118 0.03 8.24 -5.45
C PHE A 118 0.27 9.73 -5.71
N GLU A 119 0.32 10.17 -6.96
CA GLU A 119 0.36 11.61 -7.25
C GLU A 119 -0.89 12.34 -6.73
N ARG A 120 -2.08 11.74 -6.89
CA ARG A 120 -3.30 12.31 -6.34
C ARG A 120 -3.28 12.40 -4.82
N VAL A 121 -2.82 11.34 -4.15
CA VAL A 121 -2.62 11.34 -2.69
C VAL A 121 -1.77 12.53 -2.27
N ILE A 122 -0.64 12.75 -2.94
CA ILE A 122 0.27 13.85 -2.63
C ILE A 122 -0.35 15.23 -2.88
N ARG A 123 -1.22 15.36 -3.87
CA ARG A 123 -1.84 16.65 -4.23
C ARG A 123 -3.06 16.99 -3.37
N GLU A 124 -3.84 15.99 -2.95
CA GLU A 124 -5.18 16.20 -2.41
C GLU A 124 -5.35 15.71 -0.96
N SER A 125 -4.47 14.81 -0.45
CA SER A 125 -4.63 14.27 0.89
C SER A 125 -3.96 15.13 1.96
N ALA A 126 -4.56 15.13 3.16
CA ALA A 126 -3.98 15.81 4.31
C ALA A 126 -2.67 15.14 4.74
N ARG A 127 -1.63 15.95 5.00
CA ARG A 127 -0.31 15.51 5.47
C ARG A 127 -0.20 15.65 6.99
N PRO A 128 0.71 14.91 7.65
CA PRO A 128 1.59 13.86 7.13
C PRO A 128 0.88 12.59 6.67
N ILE A 129 1.51 11.85 5.73
CA ILE A 129 0.95 10.64 5.09
C ILE A 129 1.83 9.44 5.44
N TYR A 130 1.19 8.33 5.83
CA TYR A 130 1.82 7.07 6.14
C TYR A 130 1.48 6.01 5.10
N PHE A 131 2.50 5.46 4.43
CA PHE A 131 2.36 4.38 3.45
C PHE A 131 2.72 3.04 4.07
N HIS A 132 1.89 2.02 3.88
CA HIS A 132 2.19 0.70 4.36
C HIS A 132 1.75 -0.42 3.41
N CYS A 133 2.43 -1.55 3.53
CA CYS A 133 1.99 -2.87 3.12
C CYS A 133 2.01 -3.79 4.36
N HIS A 134 1.87 -5.10 4.20
CA HIS A 134 1.86 -6.01 5.35
C HIS A 134 3.11 -5.85 6.23
N HIS A 135 4.30 -6.10 5.68
CA HIS A 135 5.57 -6.08 6.46
C HIS A 135 6.28 -4.71 6.48
N GLY A 136 5.87 -3.74 5.67
CA GLY A 136 6.55 -2.45 5.58
C GLY A 136 7.90 -2.44 4.88
N LYS A 137 8.26 -3.51 4.17
CA LYS A 137 9.58 -3.68 3.55
C LYS A 137 9.63 -3.47 2.04
N HIS A 138 8.55 -3.72 1.31
CA HIS A 138 8.58 -3.82 -0.15
C HIS A 138 7.63 -2.85 -0.84
N ARG A 139 6.33 -3.19 -1.01
CA ARG A 139 5.32 -2.35 -1.69
C ARG A 139 5.10 -1.00 -1.01
N GLY A 140 5.00 -0.97 0.31
CA GLY A 140 4.83 0.27 1.08
C GLY A 140 5.96 1.28 0.85
N PRO A 141 7.23 0.91 1.07
CA PRO A 141 8.38 1.77 0.75
C PRO A 141 8.47 2.17 -0.71
N ALA A 142 8.15 1.27 -1.66
CA ALA A 142 8.14 1.61 -3.09
C ALA A 142 7.08 2.69 -3.42
N ALA A 143 5.87 2.58 -2.87
CA ALA A 143 4.83 3.59 -3.00
C ALA A 143 5.24 4.92 -2.34
N ALA A 144 5.81 4.86 -1.13
CA ALA A 144 6.31 6.05 -0.42
C ALA A 144 7.45 6.73 -1.18
N ALA A 145 8.31 5.96 -1.85
CA ALA A 145 9.39 6.49 -2.69
C ALA A 145 8.83 7.27 -3.91
N LEU A 146 7.79 6.75 -4.59
CA LEU A 146 7.09 7.49 -5.65
C LEU A 146 6.42 8.74 -5.10
N ALA A 147 5.75 8.63 -3.97
CA ALA A 147 5.12 9.77 -3.30
C ALA A 147 6.15 10.86 -2.93
N LEU A 148 7.34 10.46 -2.47
CA LEU A 148 8.44 11.39 -2.18
C LEU A 148 8.92 12.09 -3.44
N ARG A 149 9.09 11.37 -4.56
CA ARG A 149 9.43 11.98 -5.87
C ARG A 149 8.35 12.98 -6.30
N ALA A 150 7.08 12.58 -6.20
CA ALA A 150 5.95 13.46 -6.56
C ALA A 150 5.88 14.73 -5.69
N ALA A 151 6.21 14.61 -4.40
CA ALA A 151 6.16 15.73 -3.45
C ALA A 151 7.33 16.71 -3.58
N THR A 152 8.53 16.20 -3.90
CA THR A 152 9.78 16.96 -3.79
C THR A 152 10.52 17.15 -5.11
N GLY A 153 10.21 16.37 -6.12
CA GLY A 153 10.96 16.31 -7.38
C GLY A 153 12.33 15.63 -7.22
N CYS A 154 12.58 14.89 -6.14
CA CYS A 154 13.86 14.21 -5.95
C CYS A 154 14.11 13.16 -7.03
N GLY A 155 15.40 12.90 -7.32
CA GLY A 155 15.82 11.94 -8.33
C GLY A 155 15.63 10.48 -7.90
N ALA A 156 15.82 9.56 -8.87
CA ALA A 156 15.67 8.12 -8.67
C ALA A 156 16.54 7.56 -7.52
N GLU A 157 17.76 8.06 -7.33
CA GLU A 157 18.67 7.58 -6.30
C GLU A 157 18.15 7.87 -4.88
N ALA A 158 17.58 9.06 -4.65
CA ALA A 158 16.95 9.38 -3.36
C ALA A 158 15.72 8.50 -3.10
N ALA A 159 14.93 8.21 -4.13
CA ALA A 159 13.79 7.31 -4.03
C ALA A 159 14.21 5.85 -3.75
N LYS A 160 15.26 5.35 -4.43
CA LYS A 160 15.83 4.02 -4.13
C LYS A 160 16.40 3.93 -2.71
N ALA A 161 16.95 5.00 -2.17
CA ALA A 161 17.45 5.02 -0.80
C ALA A 161 16.33 4.73 0.23
N VAL A 162 15.07 5.09 -0.05
CA VAL A 162 13.90 4.74 0.77
C VAL A 162 13.72 3.22 0.81
N MET A 163 13.75 2.57 -0.36
CA MET A 163 13.59 1.12 -0.46
C MET A 163 14.75 0.38 0.21
N THR A 164 15.97 0.85 0.02
CA THR A 164 17.17 0.30 0.70
C THR A 164 17.06 0.41 2.21
N ALA A 165 16.66 1.56 2.75
CA ALA A 165 16.50 1.78 4.18
C ALA A 165 15.40 0.90 4.80
N ALA A 166 14.34 0.60 4.04
CA ALA A 166 13.28 -0.31 4.45
C ALA A 166 13.68 -1.80 4.37
N GLY A 167 14.80 -2.12 3.74
CA GLY A 167 15.24 -3.50 3.50
C GLY A 167 14.45 -4.19 2.38
N THR A 168 14.05 -3.45 1.34
CA THR A 168 13.42 -4.03 0.15
C THR A 168 14.39 -4.99 -0.54
N SER A 169 13.96 -6.25 -0.75
CA SER A 169 14.80 -7.23 -1.47
C SER A 169 15.04 -6.79 -2.91
N GLU A 170 16.26 -7.02 -3.39
CA GLU A 170 16.63 -6.78 -4.79
C GLU A 170 15.90 -7.71 -5.77
N ASP A 171 15.34 -8.82 -5.27
CA ASP A 171 14.56 -9.77 -6.06
C ASP A 171 13.23 -9.19 -6.57
N TYR A 172 12.71 -8.13 -5.94
CA TYR A 172 11.54 -7.40 -6.45
C TYR A 172 11.92 -6.43 -7.58
N LYS A 173 12.51 -6.94 -8.64
CA LYS A 173 13.06 -6.15 -9.76
C LYS A 173 12.04 -5.16 -10.35
N GLY A 174 10.76 -5.55 -10.42
CA GLY A 174 9.69 -4.69 -10.90
C GLY A 174 9.52 -3.43 -10.05
N LEU A 175 9.55 -3.55 -8.73
CA LEU A 175 9.43 -2.38 -7.83
C LEU A 175 10.61 -1.43 -7.99
N TRP A 176 11.84 -1.97 -8.05
CA TRP A 176 13.06 -1.17 -8.23
C TRP A 176 13.09 -0.46 -9.59
N ARG A 177 12.70 -1.20 -10.67
CA ARG A 177 12.59 -0.65 -12.02
C ARG A 177 11.62 0.53 -12.06
N ASP A 178 10.40 0.35 -11.53
CA ASP A 178 9.33 1.32 -11.66
C ASP A 178 9.58 2.55 -10.78
N VAL A 179 10.16 2.38 -9.59
CA VAL A 179 10.60 3.52 -8.76
C VAL A 179 11.69 4.33 -9.45
N ALA A 180 12.63 3.66 -10.13
CA ALA A 180 13.71 4.35 -10.85
C ALA A 180 13.20 5.07 -12.10
N ALA A 181 12.31 4.45 -12.87
CA ALA A 181 11.82 4.93 -14.15
C ALA A 181 10.63 5.91 -14.04
N TRP A 182 10.06 6.09 -12.84
CA TRP A 182 8.87 6.92 -12.67
C TRP A 182 9.12 8.37 -13.07
N GLU A 183 8.15 8.93 -13.78
CA GLU A 183 8.11 10.35 -14.14
C GLU A 183 6.75 10.95 -13.75
N PRO A 184 6.69 12.23 -13.37
CA PRO A 184 5.44 12.90 -13.05
C PRO A 184 4.45 12.86 -14.21
N ALA A 185 3.18 12.71 -13.92
CA ALA A 185 2.12 12.77 -14.90
C ALA A 185 2.13 14.11 -15.65
N ALA A 186 1.85 14.08 -16.95
CA ALA A 186 1.71 15.27 -17.75
C ALA A 186 0.63 16.20 -17.20
N LYS A 187 0.80 17.51 -17.37
CA LYS A 187 -0.19 18.51 -16.93
C LYS A 187 -1.55 18.22 -17.58
N GLY A 188 -2.58 18.10 -16.76
CA GLY A 188 -3.94 17.80 -17.22
C GLY A 188 -4.27 16.30 -17.29
N THR A 189 -3.35 15.40 -16.93
CA THR A 189 -3.66 13.98 -16.77
C THR A 189 -4.77 13.81 -15.74
N LEU A 190 -5.80 13.03 -16.10
CA LEU A 190 -6.86 12.66 -15.19
C LEU A 190 -6.30 11.65 -14.16
N LEU A 191 -6.41 12.00 -12.88
CA LEU A 191 -5.94 11.15 -11.79
C LEU A 191 -7.09 10.24 -11.30
N PRO A 192 -6.79 8.97 -10.93
CA PRO A 192 -7.79 8.03 -10.42
C PRO A 192 -8.48 8.53 -9.15
N GLU A 193 -9.72 8.11 -8.91
CA GLU A 193 -10.42 8.39 -7.66
C GLU A 193 -9.76 7.64 -6.50
N LEU A 194 -9.64 8.31 -5.34
CA LEU A 194 -9.11 7.70 -4.13
C LEU A 194 -10.25 7.07 -3.32
N MET A 195 -10.10 5.79 -3.03
CA MET A 195 -11.08 5.02 -2.28
C MET A 195 -10.52 4.60 -0.91
N SER A 196 -11.35 4.60 0.12
CA SER A 196 -10.96 4.08 1.44
C SER A 196 -10.83 2.55 1.44
N ILE A 197 -11.61 1.87 0.59
CA ILE A 197 -11.56 0.43 0.36
C ILE A 197 -11.68 0.22 -1.15
N ALA A 198 -10.59 -0.15 -1.80
CA ALA A 198 -10.60 -0.52 -3.22
C ALA A 198 -11.07 -1.96 -3.40
N LYS A 199 -11.63 -2.25 -4.57
CA LYS A 199 -11.93 -3.63 -4.96
C LYS A 199 -10.61 -4.36 -5.22
N VAL A 200 -10.34 -5.41 -4.46
CA VAL A 200 -9.20 -6.31 -4.66
C VAL A 200 -9.61 -7.52 -5.50
N ALA A 201 -8.63 -8.25 -6.03
CA ALA A 201 -8.88 -9.56 -6.62
C ALA A 201 -9.47 -10.50 -5.56
N ASP A 202 -10.36 -11.39 -6.00
CA ASP A 202 -10.89 -12.45 -5.14
C ASP A 202 -9.88 -13.62 -5.02
N PHE A 203 -10.16 -14.53 -4.10
CA PHE A 203 -9.32 -15.70 -3.86
C PHE A 203 -9.08 -16.54 -5.13
N PRO A 204 -10.08 -16.85 -5.99
CA PRO A 204 -9.86 -17.53 -7.25
C PRO A 204 -8.89 -16.81 -8.20
N ALA A 205 -8.97 -15.49 -8.29
CA ALA A 205 -8.03 -14.71 -9.11
C ALA A 205 -6.61 -14.74 -8.54
N SER A 206 -6.46 -14.79 -7.21
CA SER A 206 -5.18 -14.99 -6.54
C SER A 206 -4.60 -16.38 -6.85
N MET A 207 -5.41 -17.43 -6.77
CA MET A 207 -5.00 -18.79 -7.14
C MET A 207 -4.54 -18.89 -8.60
N ALA A 208 -5.21 -18.20 -9.53
CA ALA A 208 -4.79 -18.14 -10.92
C ALA A 208 -3.43 -17.43 -11.13
N LYS A 209 -3.04 -16.50 -10.27
CA LYS A 209 -1.69 -15.91 -10.27
C LYS A 209 -0.67 -16.90 -9.72
N ILE A 210 -0.98 -17.57 -8.62
CA ILE A 210 -0.13 -18.61 -8.03
C ILE A 210 0.14 -19.71 -9.04
N ASP A 211 -0.86 -20.14 -9.81
CA ASP A 211 -0.71 -21.17 -10.85
C ASP A 211 0.31 -20.76 -11.92
N ARG A 212 0.28 -19.51 -12.39
CA ARG A 212 1.29 -19.00 -13.34
C ARG A 212 2.69 -18.97 -12.77
N ILE A 213 2.85 -18.54 -11.50
CA ILE A 213 4.15 -18.56 -10.81
C ILE A 213 4.66 -20.00 -10.67
N TRP A 214 3.74 -20.91 -10.36
CA TRP A 214 4.05 -22.34 -10.25
C TRP A 214 4.52 -22.93 -11.59
N ASP A 215 3.92 -22.51 -12.72
CA ASP A 215 4.38 -22.90 -14.05
C ASP A 215 5.79 -22.38 -14.36
N ASN A 216 6.11 -21.15 -13.97
CA ASN A 216 7.48 -20.62 -14.06
C ASN A 216 8.48 -21.46 -13.23
N LEU A 217 8.10 -21.85 -12.01
CA LEU A 217 8.92 -22.72 -11.17
C LEU A 217 9.13 -24.12 -11.77
N LYS A 218 8.13 -24.68 -12.48
CA LYS A 218 8.30 -25.93 -13.23
C LYS A 218 9.37 -25.82 -14.33
N LEU A 219 9.41 -24.68 -15.05
CA LEU A 219 10.43 -24.42 -16.06
C LEU A 219 11.81 -24.30 -15.44
N ILE A 220 11.94 -23.55 -14.34
CA ILE A 220 13.20 -23.39 -13.59
C ILE A 220 13.68 -24.74 -13.03
N ARG A 221 12.76 -25.54 -12.46
CA ARG A 221 13.08 -26.90 -11.97
C ARG A 221 13.54 -27.81 -13.08
N ALA A 222 12.92 -27.80 -14.28
CA ALA A 222 13.33 -28.55 -15.45
C ALA A 222 14.73 -28.15 -15.94
N ALA A 223 15.12 -26.90 -15.74
CA ALA A 223 16.47 -26.37 -15.97
C ALA A 223 17.43 -26.59 -14.77
N GLN A 224 17.15 -27.57 -13.89
CA GLN A 224 17.96 -27.91 -12.71
C GLN A 224 18.17 -26.71 -11.76
N TRP A 225 17.11 -25.98 -11.49
CA TRP A 225 17.08 -24.81 -10.60
C TRP A 225 17.93 -23.63 -11.12
N GLN A 226 18.25 -23.62 -12.41
CA GLN A 226 18.89 -22.50 -13.09
C GLN A 226 17.87 -21.72 -13.93
N THR A 227 18.24 -20.50 -14.32
CA THR A 227 17.43 -19.73 -15.29
C THR A 227 17.35 -20.48 -16.62
N PRO A 228 16.14 -20.81 -17.12
CA PRO A 228 15.99 -21.52 -18.39
C PRO A 228 16.54 -20.68 -19.56
N ALA A 229 17.23 -21.31 -20.49
CA ALA A 229 17.83 -20.59 -21.64
C ALA A 229 16.80 -19.85 -22.51
N ASP A 230 15.60 -20.44 -22.66
CA ASP A 230 14.48 -19.86 -23.43
C ASP A 230 13.66 -18.82 -22.64
N HIS A 231 13.92 -18.69 -21.33
CA HIS A 231 13.25 -17.74 -20.43
C HIS A 231 14.26 -17.00 -19.55
N PRO A 232 15.11 -16.13 -20.13
CA PRO A 232 16.17 -15.41 -19.41
C PRO A 232 15.63 -14.38 -18.40
N ASP A 233 14.36 -14.09 -18.46
CA ASP A 233 13.60 -13.21 -17.56
C ASP A 233 13.21 -13.90 -16.24
N LEU A 234 13.20 -15.25 -16.20
CA LEU A 234 12.85 -15.98 -14.99
C LEU A 234 14.03 -16.07 -14.00
N SER A 235 13.76 -15.77 -12.75
CA SER A 235 14.71 -15.89 -11.64
C SER A 235 14.12 -16.76 -10.55
N LEU A 236 14.84 -17.82 -10.14
CA LEU A 236 14.43 -18.71 -9.06
C LEU A 236 14.09 -17.93 -7.78
N GLN A 237 14.96 -17.00 -7.37
CA GLN A 237 14.76 -16.22 -6.16
C GLN A 237 13.53 -15.32 -6.26
N GLN A 238 13.29 -14.72 -7.42
CA GLN A 238 12.12 -13.86 -7.65
C GLN A 238 10.84 -14.67 -7.66
N GLU A 239 10.78 -15.80 -8.40
CA GLU A 239 9.56 -16.61 -8.49
C GLU A 239 9.18 -17.23 -7.15
N THR A 240 10.13 -17.75 -6.39
CA THR A 240 9.86 -18.30 -5.05
C THR A 240 9.42 -17.21 -4.07
N LEU A 241 9.98 -16.01 -4.15
CA LEU A 241 9.59 -14.88 -3.32
C LEU A 241 8.16 -14.42 -3.63
N ILE A 242 7.83 -14.27 -4.92
CA ILE A 242 6.49 -13.84 -5.35
C ILE A 242 5.46 -14.90 -4.96
N LEU A 243 5.80 -16.20 -5.09
CA LEU A 243 4.93 -17.29 -4.65
C LEU A 243 4.57 -17.20 -3.16
N SER A 244 5.60 -17.08 -2.30
CA SER A 244 5.42 -16.94 -0.86
C SER A 244 4.52 -15.74 -0.53
N GLN A 245 4.81 -14.57 -1.09
CA GLN A 245 4.01 -13.36 -0.82
C GLN A 245 2.58 -13.45 -1.38
N GLN A 246 2.39 -14.10 -2.54
CA GLN A 246 1.06 -14.27 -3.12
C GLN A 246 0.19 -15.21 -2.27
N LEU A 247 0.77 -16.24 -1.64
CA LEU A 247 0.07 -17.10 -0.69
C LEU A 247 -0.29 -16.34 0.59
N HIS A 248 0.61 -15.54 1.17
CA HIS A 248 0.30 -14.65 2.30
C HIS A 248 -0.85 -13.69 1.98
N ASP A 249 -0.81 -13.04 0.82
CA ASP A 249 -1.88 -12.11 0.41
C ASP A 249 -3.22 -12.81 0.21
N SER A 250 -3.22 -14.08 -0.24
CA SER A 250 -4.43 -14.87 -0.51
C SER A 250 -5.30 -15.05 0.73
N ALA A 251 -4.71 -15.16 1.91
CA ALA A 251 -5.47 -15.29 3.16
C ALA A 251 -6.39 -14.09 3.41
N SER A 252 -6.01 -12.90 2.93
CA SER A 252 -6.83 -11.68 3.07
C SER A 252 -7.97 -11.57 2.04
N MET A 253 -8.00 -12.45 1.05
CA MET A 253 -8.97 -12.43 -0.07
C MET A 253 -10.05 -13.49 0.06
N LEU A 254 -10.10 -14.20 1.18
CA LEU A 254 -11.07 -15.29 1.42
C LEU A 254 -12.50 -14.76 1.49
N ALA A 255 -13.42 -15.49 0.88
CA ALA A 255 -14.85 -15.33 1.12
C ALA A 255 -15.21 -15.66 2.57
N ALA A 256 -16.31 -15.09 3.07
CA ALA A 256 -16.71 -15.23 4.49
C ALA A 256 -16.82 -16.71 4.93
N GLU A 257 -17.33 -17.57 4.04
CA GLU A 257 -17.50 -19.00 4.33
C GLU A 257 -16.16 -19.71 4.56
N LEU A 258 -15.10 -19.32 3.82
CA LEU A 258 -13.77 -19.89 3.97
C LEU A 258 -12.98 -19.27 5.14
N GLN A 259 -13.34 -18.06 5.57
CA GLN A 259 -12.73 -17.44 6.76
C GLN A 259 -13.12 -18.14 8.07
N GLU A 260 -14.24 -18.82 8.11
CA GLU A 260 -14.73 -19.59 9.27
C GLU A 260 -14.30 -21.07 9.24
N ASP A 261 -13.73 -21.54 8.12
CA ASP A 261 -13.24 -22.90 7.97
C ASP A 261 -11.79 -23.03 8.45
N ARG A 262 -11.63 -23.52 9.69
CA ARG A 262 -10.31 -23.69 10.32
C ARG A 262 -9.41 -24.69 9.62
N GLU A 263 -9.98 -25.71 8.97
CA GLU A 263 -9.18 -26.68 8.23
C GLU A 263 -8.62 -26.05 6.95
N PHE A 264 -9.43 -25.23 6.27
CA PHE A 264 -8.97 -24.44 5.13
C PHE A 264 -7.87 -23.45 5.53
N GLU A 265 -8.09 -22.70 6.62
CA GLU A 265 -7.12 -21.75 7.15
C GLU A 265 -5.78 -22.44 7.45
N HIS A 266 -5.81 -23.57 8.15
CA HIS A 266 -4.61 -24.35 8.47
C HIS A 266 -3.87 -24.83 7.22
N ARG A 267 -4.58 -25.32 6.18
CA ARG A 267 -3.95 -25.75 4.92
C ARG A 267 -3.34 -24.61 4.12
N LEU A 268 -3.96 -23.43 4.14
CA LEU A 268 -3.40 -22.26 3.49
C LEU A 268 -2.16 -21.78 4.23
N GLU A 269 -2.17 -21.80 5.58
CA GLU A 269 -1.03 -21.47 6.41
C GLU A 269 0.14 -22.45 6.17
N GLU A 270 -0.12 -23.77 6.16
CA GLU A 270 0.88 -24.81 5.83
C GLU A 270 1.52 -24.57 4.46
N ALA A 271 0.70 -24.30 3.42
CA ALA A 271 1.21 -24.00 2.09
C ALA A 271 2.05 -22.74 2.05
N THR A 272 1.69 -21.74 2.85
CA THR A 272 2.41 -20.47 2.96
C THR A 272 3.78 -20.68 3.63
N GLU A 273 3.83 -21.43 4.73
CA GLU A 273 5.10 -21.78 5.41
C GLU A 273 6.04 -22.60 4.50
N LEU A 274 5.49 -23.55 3.74
CA LEU A 274 6.26 -24.34 2.77
C LEU A 274 6.81 -23.46 1.64
N ALA A 275 6.08 -22.48 1.17
CA ALA A 275 6.58 -21.53 0.18
C ALA A 275 7.68 -20.63 0.75
N ASP A 276 7.60 -20.23 2.02
CA ASP A 276 8.65 -19.48 2.70
C ASP A 276 9.94 -20.30 2.81
N THR A 277 9.83 -21.60 3.16
CA THR A 277 11.00 -22.48 3.22
C THR A 277 11.62 -22.73 1.85
N LEU A 278 10.79 -22.88 0.81
CA LEU A 278 11.26 -22.96 -0.58
C LEU A 278 12.04 -21.70 -0.99
N HIS A 279 11.53 -20.51 -0.65
CA HIS A 279 12.25 -19.27 -0.91
C HIS A 279 13.58 -19.19 -0.14
N GLN A 280 13.62 -19.61 1.12
CA GLN A 280 14.86 -19.65 1.90
C GLN A 280 15.89 -20.61 1.26
N ALA A 281 15.45 -21.78 0.80
CA ALA A 281 16.31 -22.73 0.09
C ALA A 281 16.84 -22.13 -1.24
N SER A 282 16.03 -21.36 -1.96
CA SER A 282 16.45 -20.67 -3.19
C SER A 282 17.59 -19.67 -2.93
N ARG A 283 17.52 -18.94 -1.84
CA ARG A 283 18.56 -17.98 -1.44
C ARG A 283 19.84 -18.68 -0.99
N ALA A 284 19.72 -19.85 -0.37
CA ALA A 284 20.86 -20.66 0.04
C ALA A 284 21.55 -21.38 -1.14
N GLY A 285 20.91 -21.47 -2.30
CA GLY A 285 21.42 -22.15 -3.49
C GLY A 285 21.54 -23.68 -3.29
N ASN A 286 20.76 -24.26 -2.39
CA ASN A 286 20.79 -25.69 -2.07
C ASN A 286 19.76 -26.46 -2.89
N ALA A 287 20.21 -27.13 -3.96
CA ALA A 287 19.37 -27.84 -4.90
C ALA A 287 18.59 -29.01 -4.27
N GLU A 288 19.14 -29.70 -3.27
CA GLU A 288 18.46 -30.81 -2.59
C GLU A 288 17.31 -30.31 -1.72
N LEU A 289 17.50 -29.22 -0.97
CA LEU A 289 16.43 -28.57 -0.20
C LEU A 289 15.37 -27.96 -1.12
N LEU A 290 15.77 -27.38 -2.26
CA LEU A 290 14.82 -26.86 -3.25
C LEU A 290 13.90 -27.96 -3.76
N GLU A 291 14.46 -29.11 -4.14
CA GLU A 291 13.65 -30.24 -4.63
C GLU A 291 12.71 -30.76 -3.54
N THR A 292 13.20 -30.91 -2.31
CA THR A 292 12.38 -31.37 -1.18
C THR A 292 11.22 -30.42 -0.91
N HIS A 293 11.49 -29.13 -0.70
CA HIS A 293 10.43 -28.16 -0.36
C HIS A 293 9.47 -27.91 -1.53
N TYR A 294 9.94 -28.00 -2.78
CA TYR A 294 9.06 -27.95 -3.95
C TYR A 294 8.07 -29.11 -3.96
N LEU A 295 8.53 -30.35 -3.68
CA LEU A 295 7.67 -31.53 -3.64
C LEU A 295 6.69 -31.49 -2.47
N ASP A 296 7.13 -31.01 -1.31
CA ASP A 296 6.28 -30.84 -0.12
C ASP A 296 5.16 -29.82 -0.39
N LEU A 297 5.51 -28.66 -0.95
CA LEU A 297 4.53 -27.64 -1.33
C LEU A 297 3.58 -28.13 -2.42
N ALA A 298 4.07 -28.86 -3.43
CA ALA A 298 3.23 -29.47 -4.45
C ALA A 298 2.20 -30.46 -3.85
N ALA A 299 2.63 -31.25 -2.86
CA ALA A 299 1.76 -32.17 -2.15
C ALA A 299 0.69 -31.44 -1.32
N SER A 300 1.07 -30.38 -0.59
CA SER A 300 0.16 -29.53 0.18
C SER A 300 -0.90 -28.90 -0.73
N CYS A 301 -0.48 -28.26 -1.84
CA CYS A 301 -1.41 -27.69 -2.84
C CYS A 301 -2.39 -28.74 -3.39
N LYS A 302 -1.90 -29.94 -3.74
CA LYS A 302 -2.74 -31.03 -4.25
C LYS A 302 -3.76 -31.50 -3.22
N ASN A 303 -3.36 -31.61 -1.95
CA ASN A 303 -4.24 -32.03 -0.86
C ASN A 303 -5.33 -30.99 -0.60
N CYS A 304 -4.99 -29.70 -0.57
CA CYS A 304 -5.97 -28.62 -0.43
C CYS A 304 -6.96 -28.61 -1.62
N HIS A 305 -6.45 -28.68 -2.85
CA HIS A 305 -7.29 -28.67 -4.06
C HIS A 305 -8.22 -29.88 -4.18
N ARG A 306 -7.86 -31.05 -3.65
CA ARG A 306 -8.72 -32.22 -3.64
C ARG A 306 -10.04 -31.97 -2.87
N ASP A 307 -9.96 -31.21 -1.78
CA ASP A 307 -11.06 -31.03 -0.85
C ASP A 307 -11.81 -29.70 -1.07
N TYR A 308 -11.14 -28.68 -1.61
CA TYR A 308 -11.65 -27.30 -1.71
C TYR A 308 -11.73 -26.73 -3.13
N ARG A 309 -11.11 -27.36 -4.13
CA ARG A 309 -11.27 -26.93 -5.52
C ARG A 309 -12.56 -27.53 -6.05
N ASN A 310 -13.53 -26.67 -6.35
CA ASN A 310 -14.75 -27.11 -7.05
C ASN A 310 -14.37 -27.67 -8.41
N GLU A 311 -14.75 -28.93 -8.67
CA GLU A 311 -14.63 -29.60 -9.94
C GLU A 311 -15.67 -29.09 -10.97
#